data_773c7bbe4dbb29ff8c2eb0b075bdc19c
#
_entry.id   773c7bbe4dbb29ff8c2eb0b075bdc19c
#
_cell.length_a   1.000
_cell.length_b   1.000
_cell.length_c   1.000
_cell.angle_alpha   90.00
_cell.angle_beta   90.00
_cell.angle_gamma   90.00
#
_symmetry.space_group_name_H-M   'P 1'
#
loop_
_entity.id
_entity.type
_entity.pdbx_description
1 polymer ?
#
loop_
_entity_poly.entity_id
_entity_poly.type
_entity_poly.pdbx_seq_one_letter_code
_entity_poly.pdbx_strand_id
1 'polypeptide(L)'
;LGKKVDENKQGQILQLSGGNKNSRKMYIESYGCQMNFSDSEIVASILAVEGYTTTKEITEADLVFVNTCSIREKAELTVRKRLEFYNSIKRDKNPGMLVGVLGCMAERLKEQFLEEEKLVDIVVGPDSYRDLPNLITKVEDGRKAVNVFLSLEETYADISPVRLGGNGVTAFVSITRGCDNMC
;
A
#
# COMPACT_ATOMS: atom_id res chain seq x y z
N LEU A 1 21.35 12.58 -15.79
CA LEU A 1 21.61 11.58 -14.72
C LEU A 1 20.37 10.72 -14.59
N GLY A 2 20.33 9.58 -15.31
CA GLY A 2 19.22 8.63 -15.24
C GLY A 2 19.12 8.03 -13.84
N LYS A 3 17.98 8.21 -13.18
CA LYS A 3 17.68 7.54 -11.90
C LYS A 3 17.67 6.02 -12.14
N LYS A 4 18.68 5.32 -11.64
CA LYS A 4 18.65 3.86 -11.58
C LYS A 4 17.59 3.46 -10.57
N VAL A 5 16.51 2.88 -11.05
CA VAL A 5 15.55 2.17 -10.18
C VAL A 5 16.30 0.96 -9.63
N ASP A 6 16.37 0.84 -8.32
CA ASP A 6 16.97 -0.33 -7.68
C ASP A 6 15.99 -1.52 -7.82
N GLU A 7 16.21 -2.32 -8.85
CA GLU A 7 15.34 -3.47 -9.17
C GLU A 7 15.32 -4.52 -8.05
N ASN A 8 16.34 -4.54 -7.19
CA ASN A 8 16.41 -5.45 -6.05
C ASN A 8 15.41 -5.11 -4.94
N LYS A 9 14.82 -3.90 -4.97
CA LYS A 9 13.79 -3.47 -4.00
C LYS A 9 12.36 -3.66 -4.46
N GLN A 10 12.15 -4.17 -5.68
CA GLN A 10 10.81 -4.45 -6.20
C GLN A 10 10.18 -5.64 -5.47
N GLY A 11 8.97 -5.47 -4.96
CA GLY A 11 8.27 -6.50 -4.18
C GLY A 11 8.87 -6.75 -2.79
N GLN A 12 9.63 -5.80 -2.26
CA GLN A 12 10.19 -5.93 -0.92
C GLN A 12 9.10 -5.90 0.14
N ILE A 13 9.08 -6.91 1.00
CA ILE A 13 8.17 -6.99 2.14
C ILE A 13 8.71 -6.11 3.26
N LEU A 14 7.86 -5.23 3.76
CA LEU A 14 8.21 -4.23 4.74
C LEU A 14 7.83 -4.69 6.15
N GLN A 15 8.73 -4.54 7.13
CA GLN A 15 8.50 -5.01 8.49
C GLN A 15 8.78 -3.94 9.54
N LEU A 16 7.82 -3.76 10.45
CA LEU A 16 7.99 -3.03 11.70
C LEU A 16 8.68 -3.91 12.74
N SER A 17 9.64 -3.36 13.46
CA SER A 17 10.25 -4.02 14.61
C SER A 17 9.38 -3.81 15.84
N GLY A 18 8.83 -4.90 16.40
CA GLY A 18 8.14 -4.90 17.69
C GLY A 18 6.62 -4.70 17.60
N GLY A 19 5.87 -5.78 17.56
CA GLY A 19 4.42 -5.79 17.69
C GLY A 19 3.94 -6.61 18.89
N ASN A 20 2.79 -6.24 19.44
CA ASN A 20 2.11 -7.01 20.48
C ASN A 20 1.52 -8.28 19.86
N LYS A 21 1.52 -9.41 20.58
CA LYS A 21 1.04 -10.71 20.07
C LYS A 21 -0.42 -10.73 19.61
N ASN A 22 -1.23 -9.76 20.04
CA ASN A 22 -2.67 -9.66 19.73
C ASN A 22 -2.98 -8.51 18.74
N SER A 23 -1.98 -7.89 18.11
CA SER A 23 -2.21 -6.85 17.11
C SER A 23 -2.60 -7.44 15.78
N ARG A 24 -3.47 -6.72 15.04
CA ARG A 24 -3.82 -7.05 13.65
C ARG A 24 -2.57 -6.96 12.79
N LYS A 25 -2.44 -7.86 11.83
CA LYS A 25 -1.24 -7.99 11.01
C LYS A 25 -1.45 -7.43 9.63
N MET A 26 -0.58 -6.54 9.22
CA MET A 26 -0.54 -5.97 7.89
C MET A 26 0.65 -6.53 7.11
N TYR A 27 0.38 -6.99 5.89
CA TYR A 27 1.40 -7.35 4.91
C TYR A 27 1.42 -6.28 3.82
N ILE A 28 2.57 -5.66 3.55
CA ILE A 28 2.69 -4.60 2.56
C ILE A 28 3.85 -4.88 1.60
N GLU A 29 3.54 -4.90 0.31
CA GLU A 29 4.52 -4.97 -0.78
C GLU A 29 4.57 -3.64 -1.52
N SER A 30 5.78 -3.15 -1.80
CA SER A 30 5.99 -1.93 -2.56
C SER A 30 6.62 -2.21 -3.91
N TYR A 31 5.99 -1.72 -4.98
CA TYR A 31 6.46 -1.79 -6.35
C TYR A 31 6.57 -0.38 -6.93
N GLY A 32 7.68 -0.06 -7.58
CA GLY A 32 7.83 1.24 -8.22
C GLY A 32 9.10 1.97 -7.80
N CYS A 33 8.95 3.25 -7.48
CA CYS A 33 10.08 4.10 -7.13
C CYS A 33 10.24 4.24 -5.60
N GLN A 34 11.27 4.98 -5.19
CA GLN A 34 11.54 5.28 -3.78
C GLN A 34 10.39 6.02 -3.08
N MET A 35 9.59 6.77 -3.84
CA MET A 35 8.42 7.46 -3.30
C MET A 35 7.35 6.45 -2.84
N ASN A 36 7.09 5.39 -3.62
CA ASN A 36 6.17 4.34 -3.20
C ASN A 36 6.65 3.64 -1.92
N PHE A 37 7.97 3.48 -1.77
CA PHE A 37 8.53 2.92 -0.55
C PHE A 37 8.30 3.84 0.65
N SER A 38 8.59 5.14 0.51
CA SER A 38 8.31 6.15 1.53
C SER A 38 6.83 6.23 1.87
N ASP A 39 5.95 6.16 0.88
CA ASP A 39 4.51 6.13 1.08
C ASP A 39 4.05 4.89 1.86
N SER A 40 4.68 3.74 1.62
CA SER A 40 4.41 2.53 2.40
C SER A 40 4.81 2.68 3.87
N GLU A 41 5.89 3.42 4.16
CA GLU A 41 6.26 3.77 5.53
C GLU A 41 5.23 4.69 6.20
N ILE A 42 4.67 5.65 5.45
CA ILE A 42 3.58 6.53 5.92
C ILE A 42 2.32 5.70 6.22
N VAL A 43 1.91 4.84 5.30
CA VAL A 43 0.75 3.95 5.48
C VAL A 43 0.92 3.07 6.71
N ALA A 44 2.10 2.49 6.89
CA ALA A 44 2.40 1.68 8.07
C ALA A 44 2.32 2.50 9.36
N SER A 45 2.75 3.77 9.34
CA SER A 45 2.66 4.66 10.49
C SER A 45 1.21 4.99 10.86
N ILE A 46 0.38 5.30 9.87
CA ILE A 46 -1.05 5.57 10.07
C ILE A 46 -1.72 4.36 10.71
N LEU A 47 -1.50 3.17 10.18
CA LEU A 47 -2.14 1.95 10.66
C LEU A 47 -1.53 1.42 11.96
N ALA A 48 -0.28 1.75 12.28
CA ALA A 48 0.30 1.43 13.58
C ALA A 48 -0.43 2.11 14.73
N VAL A 49 -0.94 3.33 14.53
CA VAL A 49 -1.77 4.04 15.52
C VAL A 49 -3.09 3.30 15.75
N GLU A 50 -3.62 2.64 14.72
CA GLU A 50 -4.83 1.81 14.78
C GLU A 50 -4.56 0.37 15.30
N GLY A 51 -3.35 0.10 15.79
CA GLY A 51 -2.98 -1.18 16.38
C GLY A 51 -2.55 -2.26 15.40
N TYR A 52 -2.25 -1.91 14.14
CA TYR A 52 -1.67 -2.84 13.18
C TYR A 52 -0.16 -2.99 13.39
N THR A 53 0.32 -4.20 13.16
CA THR A 53 1.76 -4.49 13.03
C THR A 53 2.04 -5.11 11.67
N THR A 54 3.28 -5.09 11.22
CA THR A 54 3.62 -5.70 9.94
C THR A 54 4.05 -7.15 10.10
N THR A 55 3.72 -8.00 9.12
CA THR A 55 4.15 -9.39 9.02
C THR A 55 4.84 -9.66 7.69
N LYS A 56 5.72 -10.66 7.65
CA LYS A 56 6.28 -11.23 6.41
C LYS A 56 5.47 -12.44 5.92
N GLU A 57 4.66 -12.99 6.79
CA GLU A 57 3.86 -14.17 6.49
C GLU A 57 2.46 -13.75 6.04
N ILE A 58 2.23 -13.83 4.73
CA ILE A 58 0.97 -13.39 4.13
C ILE A 58 -0.25 -14.18 4.66
N THR A 59 -0.05 -15.44 5.02
CA THR A 59 -1.12 -16.30 5.55
C THR A 59 -1.61 -15.87 6.92
N GLU A 60 -0.84 -15.04 7.63
CA GLU A 60 -1.18 -14.48 8.93
C GLU A 60 -1.69 -13.04 8.84
N ALA A 61 -1.75 -12.47 7.64
CA ALA A 61 -2.14 -11.08 7.46
C ALA A 61 -3.66 -10.91 7.51
N ASP A 62 -4.13 -9.98 8.32
CA ASP A 62 -5.51 -9.52 8.31
C ASP A 62 -5.74 -8.53 7.15
N LEU A 63 -4.68 -7.83 6.74
CA LEU A 63 -4.71 -6.78 5.73
C LEU A 63 -3.48 -6.89 4.82
N VAL A 64 -3.70 -6.93 3.52
CA VAL A 64 -2.66 -6.99 2.49
C VAL A 64 -2.73 -5.77 1.61
N PHE A 65 -1.62 -5.04 1.47
CA PHE A 65 -1.50 -3.91 0.56
C PHE A 65 -0.43 -4.12 -0.51
N VAL A 66 -0.78 -3.72 -1.73
CA VAL A 66 0.16 -3.55 -2.83
C VAL A 66 0.26 -2.06 -3.16
N ASN A 67 1.40 -1.45 -2.85
CA ASN A 67 1.66 -0.06 -3.22
C ASN A 67 2.40 -0.02 -4.55
N THR A 68 1.83 0.68 -5.53
CA THR A 68 2.28 0.56 -6.91
C THR A 68 2.39 1.90 -7.63
N CYS A 69 3.33 1.93 -8.60
CA CYS A 69 3.50 3.03 -9.54
C CYS A 69 2.75 2.75 -10.85
N SER A 70 2.21 3.78 -11.48
CA SER A 70 1.40 3.69 -12.71
C SER A 70 2.20 3.67 -14.02
N ILE A 71 3.53 3.74 -13.99
CA ILE A 71 4.34 4.19 -15.14
C ILE A 71 4.64 3.08 -16.16
N ARG A 72 4.40 1.79 -15.87
CA ARG A 72 4.84 0.68 -16.74
C ARG A 72 3.77 -0.41 -16.85
N GLU A 73 3.40 -0.77 -18.09
CA GLU A 73 2.48 -1.89 -18.36
C GLU A 73 2.92 -3.22 -17.73
N LYS A 74 4.22 -3.50 -17.74
CA LYS A 74 4.78 -4.69 -17.06
C LYS A 74 4.53 -4.69 -15.55
N ALA A 75 4.50 -3.52 -14.91
CA ALA A 75 4.20 -3.41 -13.49
C ALA A 75 2.73 -3.76 -13.22
N GLU A 76 1.83 -3.31 -14.08
CA GLU A 76 0.41 -3.62 -13.98
C GLU A 76 0.13 -5.12 -14.06
N LEU A 77 0.71 -5.82 -15.03
CA LEU A 77 0.59 -7.27 -15.16
C LEU A 77 1.13 -8.01 -13.92
N THR A 78 2.25 -7.53 -13.37
CA THR A 78 2.82 -8.11 -12.14
C THR A 78 1.88 -7.93 -10.97
N VAL A 79 1.30 -6.74 -10.81
CA VAL A 79 0.34 -6.43 -9.75
C VAL A 79 -0.91 -7.31 -9.87
N ARG A 80 -1.48 -7.46 -11.07
CA ARG A 80 -2.65 -8.32 -11.30
C ARG A 80 -2.40 -9.77 -10.87
N LYS A 81 -1.26 -10.35 -11.27
CA LYS A 81 -0.86 -11.70 -10.83
C LYS A 81 -0.70 -11.80 -9.30
N ARG A 82 -0.16 -10.75 -8.67
CA ARG A 82 -0.05 -10.72 -7.20
C ARG A 82 -1.43 -10.66 -6.54
N LEU A 83 -2.34 -9.85 -7.06
CA LEU A 83 -3.71 -9.76 -6.55
C LEU A 83 -4.46 -11.08 -6.70
N GLU A 84 -4.33 -11.76 -7.83
CA GLU A 84 -4.88 -13.12 -8.03
C GLU A 84 -4.33 -14.11 -6.99
N PHE A 85 -3.03 -14.07 -6.75
CA PHE A 85 -2.38 -14.89 -5.72
C PHE A 85 -2.92 -14.57 -4.32
N TYR A 86 -3.09 -13.30 -3.95
CA TYR A 86 -3.66 -12.93 -2.65
C TYR A 86 -5.09 -13.38 -2.50
N ASN A 87 -5.89 -13.26 -3.56
CA ASN A 87 -7.25 -13.75 -3.56
C ASN A 87 -7.33 -15.28 -3.43
N SER A 88 -6.36 -16.03 -3.96
CA SER A 88 -6.30 -17.47 -3.71
C SER A 88 -6.05 -17.78 -2.24
N ILE A 89 -5.13 -17.05 -1.59
CA ILE A 89 -4.88 -17.19 -0.15
C ILE A 89 -6.12 -16.78 0.66
N LYS A 90 -6.75 -15.65 0.32
CA LYS A 90 -7.99 -15.20 0.95
C LYS A 90 -9.07 -16.28 0.92
N ARG A 91 -9.30 -16.87 -0.25
CA ARG A 91 -10.30 -17.92 -0.44
C ARG A 91 -9.97 -19.22 0.31
N ASP A 92 -8.71 -19.64 0.25
CA ASP A 92 -8.33 -21.01 0.63
C ASP A 92 -7.83 -21.09 2.08
N LYS A 93 -7.29 -20.01 2.64
CA LYS A 93 -6.62 -20.01 3.96
C LYS A 93 -7.11 -18.96 4.93
N ASN A 94 -7.45 -17.76 4.46
CA ASN A 94 -7.81 -16.64 5.34
C ASN A 94 -8.97 -15.81 4.75
N PRO A 95 -10.22 -16.27 4.85
CA PRO A 95 -11.38 -15.58 4.26
C PRO A 95 -11.64 -14.16 4.81
N GLY A 96 -11.16 -13.87 6.02
CA GLY A 96 -11.25 -12.55 6.66
C GLY A 96 -10.22 -11.54 6.17
N MET A 97 -9.24 -11.96 5.38
CA MET A 97 -8.17 -11.09 4.90
C MET A 97 -8.72 -10.02 3.93
N LEU A 98 -8.35 -8.77 4.16
CA LEU A 98 -8.64 -7.67 3.25
C LEU A 98 -7.48 -7.44 2.29
N VAL A 99 -7.80 -7.17 1.02
CA VAL A 99 -6.81 -6.90 -0.03
C VAL A 99 -7.01 -5.49 -0.57
N GLY A 100 -5.95 -4.69 -0.60
CA GLY A 100 -5.99 -3.32 -1.09
C GLY A 100 -4.85 -2.95 -2.04
N VAL A 101 -5.13 -2.00 -2.92
CA VAL A 101 -4.15 -1.39 -3.83
C VAL A 101 -3.97 0.08 -3.46
N LEU A 102 -2.71 0.49 -3.37
CA LEU A 102 -2.28 1.85 -3.01
C LEU A 102 -1.48 2.50 -4.14
N GLY A 103 -1.43 3.82 -4.12
CA GLY A 103 -0.55 4.62 -4.97
C GLY A 103 -1.14 5.00 -6.32
N CYS A 104 -0.30 5.43 -7.25
CA CYS A 104 -0.73 6.03 -8.52
C CYS A 104 -1.51 5.06 -9.43
N MET A 105 -1.22 3.76 -9.36
CA MET A 105 -1.98 2.76 -10.13
C MET A 105 -3.40 2.59 -9.57
N ALA A 106 -3.56 2.69 -8.26
CA ALA A 106 -4.87 2.65 -7.61
C ALA A 106 -5.79 3.75 -8.13
N GLU A 107 -5.24 4.95 -8.30
CA GLU A 107 -5.99 6.09 -8.85
C GLU A 107 -6.41 5.85 -10.31
N ARG A 108 -5.49 5.38 -11.15
CA ARG A 108 -5.73 5.19 -12.58
C ARG A 108 -6.70 4.04 -12.90
N LEU A 109 -6.63 2.95 -12.14
CA LEU A 109 -7.34 1.70 -12.44
C LEU A 109 -8.47 1.38 -11.44
N LYS A 110 -8.91 2.35 -10.66
CA LYS A 110 -9.89 2.17 -9.57
C LYS A 110 -11.13 1.37 -9.98
N GLU A 111 -11.75 1.73 -11.09
CA GLU A 111 -12.97 1.10 -11.58
C GLU A 111 -12.73 -0.34 -12.01
N GLN A 112 -11.64 -0.61 -12.73
CA GLN A 112 -11.28 -1.95 -13.17
C GLN A 112 -11.07 -2.90 -11.98
N PHE A 113 -10.29 -2.48 -10.99
CA PHE A 113 -9.99 -3.34 -9.84
C PHE A 113 -11.21 -3.68 -8.99
N LEU A 114 -12.16 -2.77 -8.87
CA LEU A 114 -13.32 -2.95 -8.01
C LEU A 114 -14.51 -3.62 -8.70
N GLU A 115 -14.81 -3.18 -9.90
CA GLU A 115 -16.04 -3.56 -10.60
C GLU A 115 -15.82 -4.69 -11.59
N GLU A 116 -14.79 -4.59 -12.42
CA GLU A 116 -14.54 -5.56 -13.47
C GLU A 116 -13.84 -6.81 -12.92
N GLU A 117 -12.76 -6.64 -12.17
CA GLU A 117 -11.92 -7.76 -11.74
C GLU A 117 -12.27 -8.29 -10.36
N LYS A 118 -12.86 -7.45 -9.52
CA LYS A 118 -13.24 -7.79 -8.12
C LYS A 118 -12.06 -8.37 -7.30
N LEU A 119 -10.85 -7.98 -7.67
CA LEU A 119 -9.61 -8.50 -7.07
C LEU A 119 -9.26 -7.82 -5.76
N VAL A 120 -9.88 -6.68 -5.44
CA VAL A 120 -9.55 -5.89 -4.27
C VAL A 120 -10.79 -5.44 -3.48
N ASP A 121 -10.60 -5.22 -2.20
CA ASP A 121 -11.61 -4.69 -1.29
C ASP A 121 -11.43 -3.16 -1.11
N ILE A 122 -10.17 -2.67 -1.18
CA ILE A 122 -9.80 -1.28 -0.90
C ILE A 122 -8.93 -0.73 -2.03
N VAL A 123 -9.25 0.50 -2.50
CA VAL A 123 -8.44 1.23 -3.48
C VAL A 123 -8.18 2.64 -2.97
N VAL A 124 -6.89 3.01 -2.82
CA VAL A 124 -6.51 4.30 -2.23
C VAL A 124 -5.43 4.98 -3.05
N GLY A 125 -5.71 6.20 -3.47
CA GLY A 125 -4.76 7.08 -4.15
C GLY A 125 -3.69 7.64 -3.19
N PRO A 126 -2.61 8.22 -3.74
CA PRO A 126 -1.45 8.65 -2.95
C PRO A 126 -1.75 9.77 -1.95
N ASP A 127 -2.80 10.57 -2.16
CA ASP A 127 -3.15 11.69 -1.29
C ASP A 127 -4.26 11.36 -0.29
N SER A 128 -4.70 10.10 -0.24
CA SER A 128 -5.85 9.67 0.58
C SER A 128 -5.50 8.65 1.67
N TYR A 129 -4.23 8.46 2.00
CA TYR A 129 -3.81 7.44 2.97
C TYR A 129 -4.34 7.69 4.39
N ARG A 130 -4.61 8.94 4.77
CA ARG A 130 -5.22 9.25 6.09
C ARG A 130 -6.61 8.67 6.27
N ASP A 131 -7.31 8.40 5.18
CA ASP A 131 -8.67 7.82 5.22
C ASP A 131 -8.65 6.28 5.35
N LEU A 132 -7.48 5.65 5.31
CA LEU A 132 -7.36 4.19 5.41
C LEU A 132 -8.11 3.57 6.58
N PRO A 133 -8.04 4.10 7.83
CA PRO A 133 -8.80 3.53 8.94
C PRO A 133 -10.31 3.49 8.68
N ASN A 134 -10.87 4.58 8.14
CA ASN A 134 -12.28 4.66 7.80
C ASN A 134 -12.65 3.71 6.65
N LEU A 135 -11.79 3.58 5.65
CA LEU A 135 -12.00 2.69 4.51
C LEU A 135 -12.00 1.23 4.94
N ILE A 136 -11.07 0.85 5.81
CA ILE A 136 -11.01 -0.51 6.39
C ILE A 136 -12.31 -0.81 7.14
N THR A 137 -12.76 0.08 7.99
CA THR A 137 -14.03 -0.07 8.73
C THR A 137 -15.22 -0.25 7.78
N LYS A 138 -15.30 0.54 6.71
CA LYS A 138 -16.37 0.40 5.69
C LYS A 138 -16.37 -0.97 5.03
N VAL A 139 -15.17 -1.54 4.77
CA VAL A 139 -15.05 -2.85 4.15
C VAL A 139 -15.40 -3.97 5.14
N GLU A 140 -15.05 -3.84 6.38
CA GLU A 140 -15.46 -4.76 7.45
C GLU A 140 -16.98 -4.82 7.62
N ASP A 141 -17.67 -3.70 7.34
CA ASP A 141 -19.15 -3.63 7.27
C ASP A 141 -19.71 -4.24 5.97
N GLY A 142 -18.90 -4.88 5.14
CA GLY A 142 -19.31 -5.57 3.92
C GLY A 142 -19.44 -4.68 2.68
N ARG A 143 -18.91 -3.45 2.71
CA ARG A 143 -18.89 -2.51 1.58
C ARG A 143 -17.50 -2.48 0.94
N LYS A 144 -17.41 -2.26 -0.37
CA LYS A 144 -16.14 -1.93 -1.01
C LYS A 144 -15.78 -0.47 -0.75
N ALA A 145 -14.50 -0.17 -0.58
CA ALA A 145 -14.04 1.17 -0.23
C ALA A 145 -13.03 1.72 -1.24
N VAL A 146 -13.30 2.93 -1.70
CA VAL A 146 -12.45 3.69 -2.63
C VAL A 146 -12.23 5.09 -2.11
N ASN A 147 -11.00 5.55 -2.11
CA ASN A 147 -10.69 6.96 -2.00
C ASN A 147 -9.45 7.28 -2.86
N VAL A 148 -9.66 7.96 -3.96
CA VAL A 148 -8.61 8.40 -4.89
C VAL A 148 -8.65 9.92 -5.08
N PHE A 149 -9.09 10.62 -4.06
CA PHE A 149 -9.10 12.08 -4.07
C PHE A 149 -7.68 12.62 -4.16
N LEU A 150 -7.44 13.55 -5.09
CA LEU A 150 -6.18 14.26 -5.21
C LEU A 150 -6.25 15.54 -4.38
N SER A 151 -5.26 15.75 -3.55
CA SER A 151 -5.12 16.95 -2.73
C SER A 151 -3.87 17.72 -3.12
N LEU A 152 -4.01 19.01 -3.37
CA LEU A 152 -2.86 19.90 -3.58
C LEU A 152 -2.10 20.23 -2.28
N GLU A 153 -2.71 19.97 -1.13
CA GLU A 153 -2.20 20.35 0.19
C GLU A 153 -1.66 19.17 1.01
N GLU A 154 -1.98 17.92 0.64
CA GLU A 154 -1.54 16.76 1.41
C GLU A 154 -0.05 16.48 1.25
N THR A 155 0.68 16.60 2.32
CA THR A 155 2.13 16.39 2.35
C THR A 155 2.58 15.27 3.29
N TYR A 156 1.71 14.82 4.19
CA TYR A 156 2.02 13.90 5.31
C TYR A 156 3.21 14.37 6.18
N ALA A 157 3.48 15.69 6.19
CA ALA A 157 4.66 16.24 6.87
C ALA A 157 4.63 16.10 8.40
N ASP A 158 3.43 15.97 8.97
CA ASP A 158 3.18 15.75 10.40
C ASP A 158 3.27 14.28 10.83
N ILE A 159 3.35 13.35 9.88
CA ILE A 159 3.50 11.92 10.16
C ILE A 159 4.99 11.60 10.23
N SER A 160 5.44 11.12 11.39
CA SER A 160 6.77 10.51 11.53
C SER A 160 6.76 9.12 10.92
N PRO A 161 7.42 8.90 9.77
CA PRO A 161 7.37 7.61 9.10
C PRO A 161 8.05 6.52 9.93
N VAL A 162 7.38 5.41 10.12
CA VAL A 162 7.99 4.20 10.68
C VAL A 162 8.97 3.64 9.67
N ARG A 163 10.19 3.34 10.08
CA ARG A 163 11.21 2.83 9.17
C ARG A 163 11.03 1.34 8.93
N LEU A 164 10.67 1.00 7.71
CA LEU A 164 10.42 -0.36 7.26
C LEU A 164 11.65 -0.91 6.52
N GLY A 165 12.27 -1.96 7.05
CA GLY A 165 13.37 -2.66 6.36
C GLY A 165 14.64 -1.84 6.19
N GLY A 166 14.85 -0.81 6.99
CA GLY A 166 16.03 0.04 6.95
C GLY A 166 17.28 -0.63 7.54
N ASN A 167 18.45 -0.26 7.03
CA ASN A 167 19.75 -0.64 7.59
C ASN A 167 20.17 0.21 8.81
N GLY A 168 19.25 1.05 9.32
CA GLY A 168 19.51 1.98 10.43
C GLY A 168 20.34 3.22 10.06
N VAL A 169 20.79 3.34 8.81
CA VAL A 169 21.70 4.40 8.36
C VAL A 169 21.04 5.31 7.32
N THR A 170 20.21 4.76 6.45
CA THR A 170 19.58 5.49 5.34
C THR A 170 18.08 5.57 5.51
N ALA A 171 17.50 6.75 5.14
CA ALA A 171 16.07 6.96 5.11
C ALA A 171 15.68 7.76 3.87
N PHE A 172 14.50 7.47 3.33
CA PHE A 172 13.91 8.32 2.30
C PHE A 172 13.10 9.43 2.96
N VAL A 173 13.30 10.64 2.48
CA VAL A 173 12.55 11.83 2.94
C VAL A 173 11.88 12.43 1.71
N SER A 174 10.57 12.51 1.73
CA SER A 174 9.78 13.18 0.69
C SER A 174 9.87 14.69 0.96
N ILE A 175 10.45 15.44 0.04
CA ILE A 175 10.58 16.91 0.14
C ILE A 175 9.55 17.65 -0.70
N THR A 176 8.96 16.97 -1.69
CA THR A 176 7.87 17.46 -2.53
C THR A 176 6.96 16.31 -2.90
N ARG A 177 5.67 16.58 -3.02
CA ARG A 177 4.67 15.65 -3.55
C ARG A 177 3.96 16.32 -4.72
N GLY A 178 3.68 15.55 -5.76
CA GLY A 178 3.05 16.06 -6.97
C GLY A 178 4.01 16.82 -7.88
N CYS A 179 3.46 17.29 -8.97
CA CYS A 179 4.14 18.06 -10.00
C CYS A 179 3.09 18.80 -10.82
N ASP A 180 3.32 20.10 -11.08
CA ASP A 180 2.42 20.92 -11.89
C ASP A 180 2.67 20.76 -13.40
N ASN A 181 3.62 19.93 -13.79
CA ASN A 181 3.88 19.64 -15.20
C ASN A 181 2.94 18.55 -15.71
N MET A 182 2.24 18.86 -16.78
CA MET A 182 1.43 17.90 -17.51
C MET A 182 2.34 17.07 -18.42
N CYS A 183 2.66 15.87 -18.01
CA CYS A 183 3.44 14.90 -18.81
C CYS A 183 2.55 14.05 -19.68
#